data_32d20fff5e95a90dcddd313a0afd5a59
#
_entry.id   32d20fff5e95a90dcddd313a0afd5a59
#
_cell.length_a   1.000
_cell.length_b   1.000
_cell.length_c   1.000
_cell.angle_alpha   90.00
_cell.angle_beta   90.00
_cell.angle_gamma   90.00
#
_symmetry.space_group_name_H-M   'P 1'
#
loop_
_entity.id
_entity.type
_entity.pdbx_description
1 polymer ?
#
loop_
_entity_poly.entity_id
_entity_poly.type
_entity_poly.pdbx_seq_one_letter_code
_entity_poly.pdbx_strand_id
1 'polypeptide(L)'
;MTDQTSKSWVRSASFGLAILSFINLFSYLDRYVVSALIESLKHSDLGLSDANLGSLMSGFLVVYTLTAPVFGALGDRRSRPRLIALGVACWSFATALSGFAGSYLALLAARASVGVGEAAYVTIAPSLLSDYFPLRQRGRVMAIFFCAIPVGSALGYVVGGLVDKHYGWRMAFFVAGVPGLLLAALCLLLRDPPRGVQDAGAQHADAAGAAPAAAPASKSLFASMSKDTWATYRRLAQNKPYVLTVLGYAAYTFAVGGLAVWMPAFLERARGIPRSEATVSFGAIVVITGFIGTFVGGWLGDYCAKYSRQAHLWLSAISTLVSAPFVWLALTADSHTMYLVCMVTAQLCLFLSTGPINAAIVNLVAATERATAIALAVFAIHLFGDALSPPLIGALSDHFSLAQAVKIVPIAVVIGGCIWIWAARAQARADAVAGMDTAIPTIPG
;
A
#
# COMPACT_ATOMS: atom_id res chain seq x y z
N MET A 1 -43.61 6.35 -6.73
CA MET A 1 -42.66 5.48 -7.46
C MET A 1 -41.18 5.80 -7.22
N THR A 2 -40.81 6.92 -6.68
CA THR A 2 -39.42 7.38 -6.45
C THR A 2 -38.73 6.78 -5.20
N ASP A 3 -39.48 6.30 -4.20
CA ASP A 3 -38.88 5.83 -2.94
C ASP A 3 -38.39 4.37 -2.97
N GLN A 4 -39.00 3.50 -3.80
CA GLN A 4 -38.54 2.10 -3.92
C GLN A 4 -37.26 1.95 -4.77
N THR A 5 -37.03 2.83 -5.75
CA THR A 5 -35.82 2.83 -6.56
C THR A 5 -34.61 3.31 -5.77
N SER A 6 -34.77 4.29 -4.87
CA SER A 6 -33.69 4.79 -4.02
C SER A 6 -33.22 3.77 -2.98
N LYS A 7 -34.18 3.03 -2.36
CA LYS A 7 -33.84 1.95 -1.40
C LYS A 7 -33.16 0.74 -2.05
N SER A 8 -33.49 0.41 -3.30
CA SER A 8 -32.80 -0.66 -4.05
C SER A 8 -31.38 -0.28 -4.43
N TRP A 9 -31.12 1.01 -4.71
CA TRP A 9 -29.80 1.54 -5.04
C TRP A 9 -28.87 1.58 -3.83
N VAL A 10 -29.35 2.03 -2.68
CA VAL A 10 -28.59 2.05 -1.41
C VAL A 10 -28.19 0.64 -0.99
N ARG A 11 -29.07 -0.35 -1.15
CA ARG A 11 -28.71 -1.75 -0.92
C ARG A 11 -27.63 -2.25 -1.89
N SER A 12 -27.70 -1.88 -3.17
CA SER A 12 -26.70 -2.25 -4.17
C SER A 12 -25.34 -1.61 -3.90
N ALA A 13 -25.29 -0.33 -3.50
CA ALA A 13 -24.05 0.38 -3.18
C ALA A 13 -23.38 -0.18 -1.91
N SER A 14 -24.15 -0.44 -0.85
CA SER A 14 -23.64 -1.01 0.40
C SER A 14 -23.14 -2.45 0.20
N PHE A 15 -23.83 -3.24 -0.61
CA PHE A 15 -23.38 -4.57 -0.99
C PHE A 15 -22.08 -4.51 -1.79
N GLY A 16 -21.97 -3.55 -2.73
CA GLY A 16 -20.74 -3.31 -3.47
C GLY A 16 -19.57 -2.94 -2.56
N LEU A 17 -19.78 -2.03 -1.60
CA LEU A 17 -18.77 -1.67 -0.61
C LEU A 17 -18.33 -2.88 0.22
N ALA A 18 -19.28 -3.69 0.70
CA ALA A 18 -18.96 -4.89 1.49
C ALA A 18 -18.11 -5.88 0.68
N ILE A 19 -18.54 -6.26 -0.54
CA ILE A 19 -17.79 -7.20 -1.38
C ILE A 19 -16.40 -6.64 -1.70
N LEU A 20 -16.28 -5.38 -2.13
CA LEU A 20 -14.98 -4.80 -2.46
C LEU A 20 -14.08 -4.67 -1.22
N SER A 21 -14.63 -4.38 -0.04
CA SER A 21 -13.85 -4.37 1.21
C SER A 21 -13.38 -5.77 1.61
N PHE A 22 -14.21 -6.80 1.44
CA PHE A 22 -13.78 -8.19 1.67
C PHE A 22 -12.72 -8.63 0.67
N ILE A 23 -12.84 -8.27 -0.61
CA ILE A 23 -11.80 -8.52 -1.61
C ILE A 23 -10.50 -7.84 -1.19
N ASN A 24 -10.55 -6.58 -0.71
CA ASN A 24 -9.38 -5.86 -0.24
C ASN A 24 -8.73 -6.56 0.97
N LEU A 25 -9.53 -7.04 1.90
CA LEU A 25 -9.06 -7.80 3.06
C LEU A 25 -8.34 -9.09 2.63
N PHE A 26 -8.92 -9.86 1.72
CA PHE A 26 -8.31 -11.10 1.22
C PHE A 26 -7.06 -10.83 0.37
N SER A 27 -7.01 -9.75 -0.42
CA SER A 27 -5.80 -9.33 -1.15
C SER A 27 -4.63 -9.10 -0.19
N TYR A 28 -4.84 -8.34 0.89
CA TYR A 28 -3.81 -8.10 1.88
C TYR A 28 -3.50 -9.33 2.74
N LEU A 29 -4.47 -10.17 3.05
CA LEU A 29 -4.24 -11.47 3.69
C LEU A 29 -3.32 -12.34 2.83
N ASP A 30 -3.60 -12.49 1.54
CA ASP A 30 -2.79 -13.27 0.61
C ASP A 30 -1.36 -12.72 0.46
N ARG A 31 -1.22 -11.41 0.44
CA ARG A 31 0.09 -10.75 0.37
C ARG A 31 0.97 -11.10 1.56
N TYR A 32 0.43 -11.10 2.77
CA TYR A 32 1.20 -11.29 4.00
C TYR A 32 1.26 -12.74 4.48
N VAL A 33 0.44 -13.65 3.93
CA VAL A 33 0.56 -15.08 4.23
C VAL A 33 1.96 -15.61 3.89
N VAL A 34 2.57 -15.15 2.79
CA VAL A 34 3.92 -15.54 2.39
C VAL A 34 4.96 -15.20 3.46
N SER A 35 4.85 -14.02 4.06
CA SER A 35 5.78 -13.58 5.13
C SER A 35 5.67 -14.46 6.38
N ALA A 36 4.48 -15.02 6.66
CA ALA A 36 4.29 -15.97 7.75
C ALA A 36 4.88 -17.35 7.44
N LEU A 37 5.03 -17.70 6.15
CA LEU A 37 5.48 -19.02 5.70
C LEU A 37 6.97 -19.12 5.40
N ILE A 38 7.74 -18.03 5.53
CA ILE A 38 9.16 -17.97 5.15
C ILE A 38 9.95 -19.14 5.74
N GLU A 39 9.79 -19.43 7.03
CA GLU A 39 10.53 -20.51 7.68
C GLU A 39 10.11 -21.90 7.22
N SER A 40 8.81 -22.15 7.02
CA SER A 40 8.35 -23.42 6.46
C SER A 40 8.83 -23.62 5.02
N LEU A 41 8.81 -22.56 4.23
CA LEU A 41 9.32 -22.61 2.86
C LEU A 41 10.83 -22.84 2.82
N LYS A 42 11.60 -22.24 3.75
CA LYS A 42 13.05 -22.45 3.85
C LYS A 42 13.40 -23.90 4.14
N HIS A 43 12.65 -24.54 5.04
CA HIS A 43 12.87 -25.93 5.45
C HIS A 43 12.07 -26.93 4.61
N SER A 44 11.43 -26.47 3.52
CA SER A 44 10.67 -27.34 2.62
C SER A 44 11.59 -28.13 1.66
N ASP A 45 10.97 -29.05 0.93
CA ASP A 45 11.56 -29.82 -0.15
C ASP A 45 12.00 -28.97 -1.36
N LEU A 46 11.70 -27.65 -1.36
CA LEU A 46 12.03 -26.75 -2.46
C LEU A 46 13.46 -26.21 -2.42
N GLY A 47 14.21 -26.39 -1.34
CA GLY A 47 15.61 -25.99 -1.21
C GLY A 47 15.84 -24.48 -1.38
N LEU A 48 14.99 -23.63 -0.78
CA LEU A 48 14.99 -22.19 -1.01
C LEU A 48 16.05 -21.48 -0.16
N SER A 49 16.83 -20.60 -0.78
CA SER A 49 17.66 -19.61 -0.07
C SER A 49 16.81 -18.45 0.45
N ASP A 50 17.36 -17.65 1.36
CA ASP A 50 16.70 -16.44 1.84
C ASP A 50 16.50 -15.42 0.70
N ALA A 51 17.44 -15.32 -0.23
CA ALA A 51 17.29 -14.52 -1.45
C ALA A 51 16.09 -14.98 -2.30
N ASN A 52 15.89 -16.29 -2.46
CA ASN A 52 14.73 -16.85 -3.15
C ASN A 52 13.43 -16.47 -2.44
N LEU A 53 13.38 -16.61 -1.11
CA LEU A 53 12.21 -16.28 -0.29
C LEU A 53 11.85 -14.78 -0.40
N GLY A 54 12.83 -13.90 -0.29
CA GLY A 54 12.62 -12.45 -0.49
C GLY A 54 12.11 -12.13 -1.89
N SER A 55 12.60 -12.86 -2.92
CA SER A 55 12.20 -12.66 -4.31
C SER A 55 10.74 -13.04 -4.60
N LEU A 56 10.10 -13.89 -3.79
CA LEU A 56 8.67 -14.21 -3.93
C LEU A 56 7.79 -12.97 -3.77
N MET A 57 8.13 -12.10 -2.80
CA MET A 57 7.43 -10.83 -2.59
C MET A 57 7.75 -9.83 -3.70
N SER A 58 9.02 -9.73 -4.08
CA SER A 58 9.47 -8.81 -5.13
C SER A 58 8.90 -9.16 -6.51
N GLY A 59 8.85 -10.44 -6.86
CA GLY A 59 8.24 -10.91 -8.12
C GLY A 59 6.78 -10.51 -8.22
N PHE A 60 6.03 -10.65 -7.14
CA PHE A 60 4.66 -10.16 -7.02
C PHE A 60 4.58 -8.63 -7.24
N LEU A 61 5.37 -7.83 -6.49
CA LEU A 61 5.30 -6.37 -6.53
C LEU A 61 5.73 -5.79 -7.89
N VAL A 62 6.75 -6.35 -8.52
CA VAL A 62 7.21 -5.92 -9.84
C VAL A 62 6.11 -6.14 -10.88
N VAL A 63 5.53 -7.34 -10.93
CA VAL A 63 4.47 -7.65 -11.89
C VAL A 63 3.22 -6.82 -11.61
N TYR A 64 2.82 -6.65 -10.35
CA TYR A 64 1.74 -5.77 -9.93
C TYR A 64 1.96 -4.34 -10.44
N THR A 65 3.14 -3.76 -10.20
CA THR A 65 3.47 -2.38 -10.57
C THR A 65 3.47 -2.18 -12.09
N LEU A 66 3.98 -3.15 -12.86
CA LEU A 66 4.03 -3.08 -14.32
C LEU A 66 2.65 -3.26 -14.97
N THR A 67 1.77 -4.05 -14.37
CA THR A 67 0.44 -4.36 -14.94
C THR A 67 -0.65 -3.37 -14.50
N ALA A 68 -0.48 -2.67 -13.37
CA ALA A 68 -1.45 -1.71 -12.86
C ALA A 68 -1.88 -0.63 -13.88
N PRO A 69 -0.97 0.02 -14.66
CA PRO A 69 -1.38 1.01 -15.67
C PRO A 69 -2.24 0.41 -16.78
N VAL A 70 -2.01 -0.85 -17.15
CA VAL A 70 -2.79 -1.55 -18.18
C VAL A 70 -4.22 -1.76 -17.71
N PHE A 71 -4.40 -2.21 -16.47
CA PHE A 71 -5.73 -2.41 -15.90
C PHE A 71 -6.46 -1.10 -15.60
N GLY A 72 -5.75 -0.03 -15.26
CA GLY A 72 -6.33 1.30 -15.19
C GLY A 72 -6.99 1.71 -16.52
N ALA A 73 -6.25 1.59 -17.62
CA ALA A 73 -6.77 1.90 -18.96
C ALA A 73 -7.91 0.98 -19.43
N LEU A 74 -7.85 -0.31 -19.05
CA LEU A 74 -8.93 -1.27 -19.32
C LEU A 74 -10.19 -0.94 -18.50
N GLY A 75 -10.04 -0.53 -17.25
CA GLY A 75 -11.12 -0.13 -16.35
C GLY A 75 -11.93 1.06 -16.88
N ASP A 76 -11.28 1.96 -17.63
CA ASP A 76 -11.96 3.08 -18.28
C ASP A 76 -12.85 2.67 -19.46
N ARG A 77 -12.58 1.52 -20.09
CA ARG A 77 -13.22 1.10 -21.35
C ARG A 77 -14.12 -0.10 -21.24
N ARG A 78 -13.93 -0.94 -20.24
CA ARG A 78 -14.63 -2.21 -20.07
C ARG A 78 -15.46 -2.19 -18.80
N SER A 79 -16.30 -3.22 -18.63
CA SER A 79 -17.06 -3.40 -17.39
C SER A 79 -16.13 -3.62 -16.20
N ARG A 80 -16.18 -2.70 -15.22
CA ARG A 80 -15.35 -2.73 -14.02
C ARG A 80 -15.60 -3.96 -13.16
N PRO A 81 -16.85 -4.37 -12.84
CA PRO A 81 -17.10 -5.58 -12.08
C PRO A 81 -16.55 -6.85 -12.74
N ARG A 82 -16.65 -6.96 -14.08
CA ARG A 82 -16.10 -8.11 -14.79
C ARG A 82 -14.58 -8.16 -14.77
N LEU A 83 -13.91 -7.00 -14.93
CA LEU A 83 -12.45 -6.91 -14.82
C LEU A 83 -11.97 -7.23 -13.42
N ILE A 84 -12.65 -6.70 -12.39
CA ILE A 84 -12.36 -7.02 -10.99
C ILE A 84 -12.55 -8.53 -10.76
N ALA A 85 -13.68 -9.10 -11.16
CA ALA A 85 -13.96 -10.53 -10.99
C ALA A 85 -12.90 -11.41 -11.66
N LEU A 86 -12.48 -11.07 -12.88
CA LEU A 86 -11.41 -11.78 -13.59
C LEU A 86 -10.07 -11.64 -12.84
N GLY A 87 -9.73 -10.44 -12.39
CA GLY A 87 -8.51 -10.19 -11.59
C GLY A 87 -8.53 -11.00 -10.30
N VAL A 88 -9.63 -10.95 -9.53
CA VAL A 88 -9.79 -11.71 -8.27
C VAL A 88 -9.70 -13.21 -8.53
N ALA A 89 -10.35 -13.74 -9.57
CA ALA A 89 -10.25 -15.14 -9.93
C ALA A 89 -8.82 -15.53 -10.33
N CYS A 90 -8.13 -14.70 -11.10
CA CYS A 90 -6.76 -14.92 -11.53
C CYS A 90 -5.82 -15.01 -10.33
N TRP A 91 -5.81 -14.02 -9.42
CA TRP A 91 -4.92 -14.08 -8.26
C TRP A 91 -5.27 -15.21 -7.29
N SER A 92 -6.57 -15.44 -7.05
CA SER A 92 -7.02 -16.51 -6.15
C SER A 92 -6.60 -17.89 -6.65
N PHE A 93 -6.72 -18.12 -7.96
CA PHE A 93 -6.25 -19.33 -8.61
C PHE A 93 -4.71 -19.44 -8.53
N ALA A 94 -3.99 -18.35 -8.81
CA ALA A 94 -2.53 -18.31 -8.71
C ALA A 94 -2.04 -18.55 -7.27
N THR A 95 -2.75 -18.02 -6.27
CA THR A 95 -2.46 -18.31 -4.86
C THR A 95 -2.68 -19.78 -4.53
N ALA A 96 -3.80 -20.35 -4.94
CA ALA A 96 -4.04 -21.79 -4.76
C ALA A 96 -2.98 -22.64 -5.48
N LEU A 97 -2.58 -22.25 -6.70
CA LEU A 97 -1.49 -22.92 -7.43
C LEU A 97 -0.15 -22.87 -6.68
N SER A 98 0.09 -21.83 -5.89
CA SER A 98 1.30 -21.76 -5.05
C SER A 98 1.39 -22.94 -4.07
N GLY A 99 0.25 -23.47 -3.59
CA GLY A 99 0.20 -24.66 -2.76
C GLY A 99 0.60 -25.96 -3.45
N PHE A 100 0.55 -26.01 -4.78
CA PHE A 100 1.00 -27.15 -5.58
C PHE A 100 2.44 -27.03 -6.09
N ALA A 101 3.13 -25.91 -5.78
CA ALA A 101 4.47 -25.69 -6.30
C ALA A 101 5.45 -26.79 -5.85
N GLY A 102 6.12 -27.41 -6.84
CA GLY A 102 7.17 -28.40 -6.63
C GLY A 102 8.58 -27.85 -6.92
N SER A 103 8.71 -26.57 -7.21
CA SER A 103 10.00 -25.91 -7.43
C SER A 103 9.92 -24.42 -7.11
N TYR A 104 11.08 -23.78 -6.90
CA TYR A 104 11.18 -22.34 -6.73
C TYR A 104 10.55 -21.57 -7.89
N LEU A 105 10.87 -21.93 -9.12
CA LEU A 105 10.38 -21.21 -10.30
C LEU A 105 8.85 -21.33 -10.44
N ALA A 106 8.27 -22.49 -10.12
CA ALA A 106 6.82 -22.66 -10.11
C ALA A 106 6.15 -21.77 -9.05
N LEU A 107 6.73 -21.73 -7.84
CA LEU A 107 6.24 -20.88 -6.78
C LEU A 107 6.38 -19.39 -7.12
N LEU A 108 7.54 -18.97 -7.65
CA LEU A 108 7.76 -17.59 -8.09
C LEU A 108 6.81 -17.17 -9.21
N ALA A 109 6.59 -18.02 -10.21
CA ALA A 109 5.67 -17.76 -11.31
C ALA A 109 4.21 -17.62 -10.80
N ALA A 110 3.80 -18.51 -9.90
CA ALA A 110 2.48 -18.43 -9.27
C ALA A 110 2.33 -17.13 -8.48
N ARG A 111 3.30 -16.77 -7.65
CA ARG A 111 3.29 -15.51 -6.86
C ARG A 111 3.35 -14.25 -7.75
N ALA A 112 4.16 -14.26 -8.81
CA ALA A 112 4.19 -13.18 -9.79
C ALA A 112 2.83 -13.01 -10.49
N SER A 113 2.15 -14.12 -10.82
CA SER A 113 0.81 -14.10 -11.44
C SER A 113 -0.26 -13.51 -10.52
N VAL A 114 -0.13 -13.63 -9.20
CA VAL A 114 -0.98 -12.94 -8.22
C VAL A 114 -0.95 -11.43 -8.47
N GLY A 115 0.23 -10.86 -8.76
CA GLY A 115 0.41 -9.44 -9.05
C GLY A 115 -0.44 -8.93 -10.22
N VAL A 116 -0.62 -9.75 -11.27
CA VAL A 116 -1.50 -9.41 -12.39
C VAL A 116 -2.95 -9.25 -11.94
N GLY A 117 -3.44 -10.20 -11.15
CA GLY A 117 -4.83 -10.18 -10.68
C GLY A 117 -5.12 -9.05 -9.70
N GLU A 118 -4.21 -8.82 -8.74
CA GLU A 118 -4.34 -7.73 -7.76
C GLU A 118 -4.29 -6.35 -8.42
N ALA A 119 -3.45 -6.16 -9.44
CA ALA A 119 -3.37 -4.90 -10.18
C ALA A 119 -4.71 -4.52 -10.81
N ALA A 120 -5.47 -5.48 -11.34
CA ALA A 120 -6.80 -5.24 -11.89
C ALA A 120 -7.77 -4.73 -10.83
N TYR A 121 -7.73 -5.31 -9.64
CA TYR A 121 -8.61 -4.93 -8.54
C TYR A 121 -8.28 -3.55 -7.96
N VAL A 122 -7.03 -3.36 -7.53
CA VAL A 122 -6.61 -2.15 -6.80
C VAL A 122 -6.79 -0.88 -7.63
N THR A 123 -6.58 -0.95 -8.93
CA THR A 123 -6.75 0.21 -9.82
C THR A 123 -8.21 0.56 -10.09
N ILE A 124 -9.10 -0.44 -10.11
CA ILE A 124 -10.49 -0.26 -10.57
C ILE A 124 -11.46 -0.07 -9.39
N ALA A 125 -11.25 -0.76 -8.26
CA ALA A 125 -12.20 -0.77 -7.14
C ALA A 125 -12.48 0.62 -6.55
N PRO A 126 -11.50 1.52 -6.32
CA PRO A 126 -11.78 2.87 -5.81
C PRO A 126 -12.62 3.70 -6.77
N SER A 127 -12.40 3.57 -8.09
CA SER A 127 -13.20 4.24 -9.11
C SER A 127 -14.66 3.77 -9.10
N LEU A 128 -14.89 2.45 -8.97
CA LEU A 128 -16.22 1.89 -8.89
C LEU A 128 -16.95 2.35 -7.62
N LEU A 129 -16.27 2.39 -6.47
CA LEU A 129 -16.82 2.91 -5.21
C LEU A 129 -17.17 4.40 -5.31
N SER A 130 -16.37 5.21 -5.99
CA SER A 130 -16.64 6.63 -6.19
C SER A 130 -17.93 6.87 -6.98
N ASP A 131 -18.30 5.96 -7.90
CA ASP A 131 -19.54 6.04 -8.66
C ASP A 131 -20.75 5.42 -7.94
N TYR A 132 -20.52 4.60 -6.90
CA TYR A 132 -21.60 4.10 -6.05
C TYR A 132 -22.08 5.14 -5.02
N PHE A 133 -21.19 6.02 -4.54
CA PHE A 133 -21.49 6.91 -3.42
C PHE A 133 -21.29 8.38 -3.78
N PRO A 134 -22.21 9.26 -3.32
CA PRO A 134 -22.09 10.70 -3.55
C PRO A 134 -20.83 11.26 -2.88
N LEU A 135 -20.35 12.39 -3.40
CA LEU A 135 -19.10 13.05 -2.97
C LEU A 135 -19.01 13.23 -1.44
N ARG A 136 -20.13 13.60 -0.80
CA ARG A 136 -20.22 13.81 0.66
C ARG A 136 -19.94 12.55 1.49
N GLN A 137 -20.10 11.36 0.94
CA GLN A 137 -19.89 10.07 1.62
C GLN A 137 -18.60 9.38 1.24
N ARG A 138 -17.90 9.83 0.17
CA ARG A 138 -16.72 9.15 -0.37
C ARG A 138 -15.61 9.00 0.65
N GLY A 139 -15.34 10.03 1.46
CA GLY A 139 -14.31 9.96 2.49
C GLY A 139 -14.56 8.81 3.50
N ARG A 140 -15.81 8.70 3.99
CA ARG A 140 -16.19 7.61 4.92
C ARG A 140 -16.13 6.23 4.25
N VAL A 141 -16.61 6.14 3.02
CA VAL A 141 -16.60 4.89 2.23
C VAL A 141 -15.17 4.42 1.97
N MET A 142 -14.29 5.33 1.54
CA MET A 142 -12.87 5.01 1.33
C MET A 142 -12.17 4.63 2.64
N ALA A 143 -12.50 5.29 3.76
CA ALA A 143 -11.97 4.91 5.06
C ALA A 143 -12.34 3.46 5.42
N ILE A 144 -13.62 3.06 5.25
CA ILE A 144 -14.07 1.68 5.47
C ILE A 144 -13.33 0.71 4.54
N PHE A 145 -13.22 1.06 3.26
CA PHE A 145 -12.53 0.24 2.26
C PHE A 145 -11.06 0.04 2.60
N PHE A 146 -10.34 1.09 2.98
CA PHE A 146 -8.93 1.02 3.32
C PHE A 146 -8.65 0.46 4.72
N CYS A 147 -9.63 0.45 5.64
CA CYS A 147 -9.51 -0.28 6.91
C CYS A 147 -9.26 -1.79 6.73
N ALA A 148 -9.65 -2.35 5.60
CA ALA A 148 -9.36 -3.73 5.25
C ALA A 148 -7.85 -4.02 5.13
N ILE A 149 -7.01 -3.02 4.85
CA ILE A 149 -5.55 -3.17 4.67
C ILE A 149 -4.87 -3.69 5.94
N PRO A 150 -4.87 -2.95 7.07
CA PRO A 150 -4.20 -3.41 8.26
C PRO A 150 -4.85 -4.68 8.83
N VAL A 151 -6.17 -4.85 8.72
CA VAL A 151 -6.86 -6.06 9.18
C VAL A 151 -6.46 -7.27 8.34
N GLY A 152 -6.47 -7.14 7.01
CA GLY A 152 -6.06 -8.20 6.09
C GLY A 152 -4.60 -8.58 6.28
N SER A 153 -3.71 -7.61 6.45
CA SER A 153 -2.29 -7.84 6.73
C SER A 153 -2.08 -8.68 7.99
N ALA A 154 -2.74 -8.31 9.09
CA ALA A 154 -2.65 -9.08 10.33
C ALA A 154 -3.23 -10.49 10.18
N LEU A 155 -4.38 -10.60 9.52
CA LEU A 155 -4.97 -11.92 9.25
C LEU A 155 -4.03 -12.77 8.40
N GLY A 156 -3.28 -12.18 7.46
CA GLY A 156 -2.27 -12.89 6.67
C GLY A 156 -1.19 -13.53 7.56
N TYR A 157 -0.65 -12.79 8.51
CA TYR A 157 0.30 -13.33 9.49
C TYR A 157 -0.33 -14.39 10.39
N VAL A 158 -1.50 -14.10 10.97
CA VAL A 158 -2.16 -14.98 11.92
C VAL A 158 -2.63 -16.27 11.26
N VAL A 159 -3.38 -16.16 10.16
CA VAL A 159 -3.91 -17.33 9.43
C VAL A 159 -2.76 -18.14 8.83
N GLY A 160 -1.79 -17.44 8.20
CA GLY A 160 -0.60 -18.10 7.65
C GLY A 160 0.14 -18.93 8.69
N GLY A 161 0.46 -18.32 9.83
CA GLY A 161 1.19 -19.01 10.90
C GLY A 161 0.40 -20.13 11.58
N LEU A 162 -0.91 -19.94 11.82
CA LEU A 162 -1.74 -20.97 12.46
C LEU A 162 -2.02 -22.16 11.52
N VAL A 163 -2.34 -21.89 10.26
CA VAL A 163 -2.59 -22.95 9.27
C VAL A 163 -1.31 -23.72 8.98
N ASP A 164 -0.18 -23.04 8.84
CA ASP A 164 1.11 -23.68 8.65
C ASP A 164 1.48 -24.62 9.80
N LYS A 165 1.25 -24.19 11.05
CA LYS A 165 1.51 -25.01 12.24
C LYS A 165 0.76 -26.32 12.24
N HIS A 166 -0.50 -26.38 11.77
CA HIS A 166 -1.36 -27.55 11.88
C HIS A 166 -1.46 -28.37 10.60
N TYR A 167 -1.32 -27.72 9.43
CA TYR A 167 -1.60 -28.32 8.12
C TYR A 167 -0.47 -28.12 7.11
N GLY A 168 0.58 -27.38 7.47
CA GLY A 168 1.72 -27.07 6.62
C GLY A 168 1.47 -25.91 5.64
N TRP A 169 2.56 -25.39 5.08
CA TRP A 169 2.58 -24.18 4.25
C TRP A 169 1.71 -24.26 2.98
N ARG A 170 1.59 -25.46 2.40
CA ARG A 170 0.77 -25.66 1.19
C ARG A 170 -0.71 -25.37 1.46
N MET A 171 -1.22 -25.82 2.62
CA MET A 171 -2.61 -25.57 3.01
C MET A 171 -2.88 -24.08 3.26
N ALA A 172 -1.89 -23.31 3.75
CA ALA A 172 -2.06 -21.89 3.97
C ALA A 172 -2.36 -21.13 2.65
N PHE A 173 -1.76 -21.56 1.53
CA PHE A 173 -2.08 -20.99 0.22
C PHE A 173 -3.50 -21.35 -0.26
N PHE A 174 -4.00 -22.56 0.03
CA PHE A 174 -5.37 -22.89 -0.29
C PHE A 174 -6.38 -22.10 0.53
N VAL A 175 -6.14 -21.96 1.83
CA VAL A 175 -7.00 -21.15 2.73
C VAL A 175 -7.01 -19.68 2.32
N ALA A 176 -5.89 -19.13 1.85
CA ALA A 176 -5.82 -17.75 1.37
C ALA A 176 -6.48 -17.57 -0.02
N GLY A 177 -6.28 -18.53 -0.94
CA GLY A 177 -6.70 -18.39 -2.33
C GLY A 177 -8.16 -18.78 -2.59
N VAL A 178 -8.61 -19.94 -2.08
CA VAL A 178 -9.93 -20.49 -2.44
C VAL A 178 -11.11 -19.56 -2.12
N PRO A 179 -11.18 -18.88 -0.96
CA PRO A 179 -12.29 -17.96 -0.67
C PRO A 179 -12.41 -16.81 -1.67
N GLY A 180 -11.29 -16.36 -2.26
CA GLY A 180 -11.29 -15.32 -3.27
C GLY A 180 -12.05 -15.71 -4.53
N LEU A 181 -12.11 -16.99 -4.91
CA LEU A 181 -12.90 -17.46 -6.03
C LEU A 181 -14.41 -17.25 -5.82
N LEU A 182 -14.88 -17.42 -4.58
CA LEU A 182 -16.26 -17.09 -4.22
C LEU A 182 -16.49 -15.57 -4.33
N LEU A 183 -15.55 -14.77 -3.84
CA LEU A 183 -15.63 -13.29 -3.95
C LEU A 183 -15.61 -12.84 -5.41
N ALA A 184 -14.85 -13.50 -6.28
CA ALA A 184 -14.86 -13.24 -7.72
C ALA A 184 -16.24 -13.50 -8.33
N ALA A 185 -16.89 -14.62 -7.97
CA ALA A 185 -18.24 -14.92 -8.42
C ALA A 185 -19.26 -13.89 -7.90
N LEU A 186 -19.17 -13.51 -6.63
CA LEU A 186 -20.04 -12.47 -6.05
C LEU A 186 -19.82 -11.10 -6.71
N CYS A 187 -18.60 -10.79 -7.14
CA CYS A 187 -18.30 -9.54 -7.84
C CYS A 187 -19.04 -9.43 -9.18
N LEU A 188 -19.34 -10.53 -9.85
CA LEU A 188 -20.14 -10.54 -11.09
C LEU A 188 -21.58 -10.07 -10.87
N LEU A 189 -22.08 -10.10 -9.63
CA LEU A 189 -23.43 -9.61 -9.27
C LEU A 189 -23.43 -8.07 -9.10
N LEU A 190 -22.26 -7.44 -9.05
CA LEU A 190 -22.14 -5.99 -8.92
C LEU A 190 -22.61 -5.29 -10.20
N ARG A 191 -23.26 -4.14 -10.02
CA ARG A 191 -23.63 -3.26 -11.13
C ARG A 191 -22.45 -2.37 -11.50
N ASP A 192 -22.38 -1.98 -12.77
CA ASP A 192 -21.42 -1.01 -13.27
C ASP A 192 -22.15 0.30 -13.56
N PRO A 193 -22.18 1.28 -12.62
CA PRO A 193 -22.83 2.54 -12.84
C PRO A 193 -22.08 3.35 -13.93
N PRO A 194 -22.78 4.26 -14.64
CA PRO A 194 -22.13 5.20 -15.53
C PRO A 194 -21.03 5.98 -14.79
N ARG A 195 -19.90 6.21 -15.45
CA ARG A 195 -18.75 6.90 -14.85
C ARG A 195 -19.10 8.36 -14.57
N GLY A 196 -18.75 8.84 -13.36
CA GLY A 196 -19.03 10.21 -12.93
C GLY A 196 -20.51 10.49 -12.63
N VAL A 197 -21.38 9.47 -12.54
CA VAL A 197 -22.82 9.65 -12.29
C VAL A 197 -23.10 10.40 -10.98
N GLN A 198 -22.25 10.21 -9.98
CA GLN A 198 -22.39 10.89 -8.69
C GLN A 198 -21.76 12.30 -8.67
N ASP A 199 -20.93 12.66 -9.66
CA ASP A 199 -20.32 13.98 -9.81
C ASP A 199 -21.28 14.94 -10.53
N ALA A 200 -22.06 14.46 -11.50
CA ALA A 200 -23.07 15.24 -12.21
C ALA A 200 -24.17 15.80 -11.27
N GLY A 201 -24.53 15.04 -10.23
CA GLY A 201 -25.49 15.49 -9.22
C GLY A 201 -24.99 16.65 -8.34
N ALA A 202 -23.68 16.76 -8.12
CA ALA A 202 -23.08 17.86 -7.35
C ALA A 202 -22.96 19.14 -8.19
N GLN A 203 -22.68 19.02 -9.50
CA GLN A 203 -22.59 20.16 -10.41
C GLN A 203 -23.94 20.82 -10.71
N HIS A 204 -25.05 20.08 -10.61
CA HIS A 204 -26.39 20.64 -10.77
C HIS A 204 -26.91 21.40 -9.55
N ALA A 205 -26.26 21.24 -8.39
CA ALA A 205 -26.57 22.03 -7.19
C ALA A 205 -25.91 23.44 -7.23
N ASP A 206 -24.76 23.57 -7.94
CA ASP A 206 -23.99 24.81 -7.98
C ASP A 206 -24.07 25.57 -9.33
N ALA A 207 -24.64 24.97 -10.39
CA ALA A 207 -24.69 25.55 -11.71
C ALA A 207 -26.07 25.48 -12.37
N ALA A 208 -26.97 26.32 -11.92
CA ALA A 208 -28.06 26.77 -12.79
C ALA A 208 -27.46 27.73 -13.83
N GLY A 209 -26.83 27.21 -14.89
CA GLY A 209 -26.43 28.09 -15.97
C GLY A 209 -25.31 27.69 -16.93
N ALA A 210 -24.69 26.52 -16.84
CA ALA A 210 -23.67 26.15 -17.83
C ALA A 210 -23.91 24.74 -18.40
N ALA A 211 -23.93 24.61 -19.73
CA ALA A 211 -24.05 23.34 -20.43
C ALA A 211 -22.86 22.41 -20.13
N PRO A 212 -23.08 21.08 -20.00
CA PRO A 212 -22.01 20.16 -19.67
C PRO A 212 -21.04 20.03 -20.84
N ALA A 213 -19.79 20.48 -20.62
CA ALA A 213 -18.70 20.14 -21.53
C ALA A 213 -18.46 18.63 -21.42
N ALA A 214 -18.63 17.91 -22.53
CA ALA A 214 -18.33 16.49 -22.62
C ALA A 214 -16.88 16.25 -22.19
N ALA A 215 -16.68 15.40 -21.19
CA ALA A 215 -15.36 14.96 -20.79
C ALA A 215 -14.66 14.33 -22.01
N PRO A 216 -13.42 14.71 -22.33
CA PRO A 216 -12.73 14.18 -23.49
C PRO A 216 -12.55 12.66 -23.33
N ALA A 217 -13.02 11.90 -24.30
CA ALA A 217 -12.82 10.47 -24.38
C ALA A 217 -11.31 10.16 -24.24
N SER A 218 -10.95 9.42 -23.20
CA SER A 218 -9.58 8.99 -22.93
C SER A 218 -9.00 8.29 -24.16
N LYS A 219 -8.09 8.99 -24.85
CA LYS A 219 -7.26 8.40 -25.91
C LYS A 219 -6.34 7.36 -25.25
N SER A 220 -6.06 6.27 -25.96
CA SER A 220 -5.30 5.12 -25.44
C SER A 220 -4.04 5.51 -24.69
N LEU A 221 -3.75 4.87 -23.55
CA LEU A 221 -2.57 5.17 -22.71
C LEU A 221 -1.26 5.09 -23.52
N PHE A 222 -1.17 4.18 -24.48
CA PHE A 222 -0.02 4.05 -25.38
C PHE A 222 -0.01 5.02 -26.56
N ALA A 223 -1.17 5.54 -26.98
CA ALA A 223 -1.26 6.53 -28.06
C ALA A 223 -1.24 7.98 -27.57
N SER A 224 -1.34 8.21 -26.26
CA SER A 224 -1.39 9.51 -25.60
C SER A 224 -0.25 9.74 -24.61
N MET A 225 0.94 9.21 -24.86
CA MET A 225 2.14 9.89 -24.38
C MET A 225 2.32 11.15 -25.26
N SER A 226 1.38 12.09 -25.06
CA SER A 226 1.41 13.38 -25.73
C SER A 226 2.64 14.14 -25.25
N LYS A 227 3.09 15.10 -26.05
CA LYS A 227 4.16 16.04 -25.64
C LYS A 227 3.88 16.64 -24.27
N ASP A 228 2.61 16.77 -23.89
CA ASP A 228 2.15 17.29 -22.59
C ASP A 228 2.43 16.33 -21.42
N THR A 229 2.28 15.01 -21.59
CA THR A 229 2.61 14.03 -20.56
C THR A 229 4.11 13.99 -20.28
N TRP A 230 4.94 14.03 -21.33
CA TRP A 230 6.39 14.10 -21.17
C TRP A 230 6.84 15.41 -20.52
N ALA A 231 6.20 16.52 -20.88
CA ALA A 231 6.44 17.81 -20.23
C ALA A 231 6.10 17.76 -18.73
N THR A 232 5.01 17.09 -18.34
CA THR A 232 4.65 16.90 -16.93
C THR A 232 5.69 16.06 -16.19
N TYR A 233 6.15 14.94 -16.76
CA TYR A 233 7.22 14.14 -16.14
C TYR A 233 8.50 14.95 -15.95
N ARG A 234 8.88 15.76 -16.95
CA ARG A 234 10.05 16.64 -16.86
C ARG A 234 9.88 17.69 -15.76
N ARG A 235 8.71 18.33 -15.64
CA ARG A 235 8.44 19.29 -14.55
C ARG A 235 8.52 18.64 -13.18
N LEU A 236 7.91 17.45 -13.01
CA LEU A 236 7.98 16.71 -11.75
C LEU A 236 9.42 16.30 -11.41
N ALA A 237 10.20 15.84 -12.38
CA ALA A 237 11.63 15.51 -12.18
C ALA A 237 12.49 16.76 -11.84
N GLN A 238 12.09 17.95 -12.25
CA GLN A 238 12.75 19.21 -11.92
C GLN A 238 12.28 19.80 -10.59
N ASN A 239 11.14 19.34 -10.06
CA ASN A 239 10.62 19.77 -8.77
C ASN A 239 11.43 19.08 -7.64
N LYS A 240 12.50 19.75 -7.22
CA LYS A 240 13.44 19.21 -6.20
C LYS A 240 12.75 18.78 -4.89
N PRO A 241 11.85 19.57 -4.27
CA PRO A 241 11.10 19.12 -3.09
C PRO A 241 10.32 17.81 -3.33
N TYR A 242 9.64 17.70 -4.46
CA TYR A 242 8.87 16.50 -4.82
C TYR A 242 9.80 15.28 -4.99
N VAL A 243 10.88 15.41 -5.78
CA VAL A 243 11.84 14.31 -6.01
C VAL A 243 12.44 13.82 -4.70
N LEU A 244 12.90 14.72 -3.83
CA LEU A 244 13.43 14.37 -2.51
C LEU A 244 12.36 13.70 -1.64
N THR A 245 11.11 14.16 -1.68
CA THR A 245 10.02 13.55 -0.94
C THR A 245 9.80 12.09 -1.38
N VAL A 246 9.78 11.83 -2.68
CA VAL A 246 9.60 10.48 -3.25
C VAL A 246 10.80 9.58 -2.95
N LEU A 247 12.04 10.08 -3.06
CA LEU A 247 13.24 9.30 -2.71
C LEU A 247 13.29 8.94 -1.22
N GLY A 248 12.95 9.88 -0.34
CA GLY A 248 12.83 9.60 1.09
C GLY A 248 11.74 8.56 1.37
N TYR A 249 10.62 8.62 0.63
CA TYR A 249 9.54 7.65 0.75
C TYR A 249 9.96 6.27 0.25
N ALA A 250 10.76 6.17 -0.82
CA ALA A 250 11.32 4.91 -1.28
C ALA A 250 12.25 4.28 -0.23
N ALA A 251 13.13 5.06 0.41
CA ALA A 251 13.97 4.58 1.51
C ALA A 251 13.14 4.13 2.73
N TYR A 252 12.08 4.86 3.06
CA TYR A 252 11.13 4.48 4.10
C TYR A 252 10.40 3.16 3.77
N THR A 253 9.87 3.01 2.55
CA THR A 253 9.18 1.78 2.14
C THR A 253 10.13 0.60 2.00
N PHE A 254 11.41 0.83 1.69
CA PHE A 254 12.45 -0.18 1.79
C PHE A 254 12.53 -0.75 3.22
N ALA A 255 12.56 0.12 4.23
CA ALA A 255 12.63 -0.30 5.62
C ALA A 255 11.36 -1.04 6.06
N VAL A 256 10.18 -0.47 5.78
CA VAL A 256 8.90 -1.06 6.18
C VAL A 256 8.65 -2.39 5.45
N GLY A 257 8.94 -2.47 4.15
CA GLY A 257 8.80 -3.69 3.35
C GLY A 257 9.72 -4.81 3.83
N GLY A 258 10.98 -4.46 4.15
CA GLY A 258 11.93 -5.41 4.74
C GLY A 258 11.45 -5.96 6.08
N LEU A 259 11.00 -5.08 6.99
CA LEU A 259 10.43 -5.50 8.28
C LEU A 259 9.18 -6.36 8.09
N ALA A 260 8.28 -5.98 7.20
CA ALA A 260 7.03 -6.71 6.98
C ALA A 260 7.28 -8.15 6.50
N VAL A 261 8.33 -8.38 5.72
CA VAL A 261 8.66 -9.71 5.21
C VAL A 261 9.47 -10.52 6.23
N TRP A 262 10.49 -9.91 6.82
CA TRP A 262 11.50 -10.66 7.57
C TRP A 262 11.30 -10.71 9.09
N MET A 263 10.43 -9.86 9.67
CA MET A 263 10.29 -9.84 11.14
C MET A 263 9.76 -11.14 11.74
N PRO A 264 8.74 -11.84 11.16
CA PRO A 264 8.35 -13.14 11.73
C PRO A 264 9.50 -14.15 11.75
N ALA A 265 10.24 -14.27 10.65
CA ALA A 265 11.42 -15.13 10.55
C ALA A 265 12.56 -14.70 11.49
N PHE A 266 12.78 -13.40 11.67
CA PHE A 266 13.75 -12.87 12.62
C PHE A 266 13.38 -13.23 14.08
N LEU A 267 12.11 -13.11 14.46
CA LEU A 267 11.63 -13.49 15.79
C LEU A 267 11.83 -14.97 16.05
N GLU A 268 11.60 -15.83 15.07
CA GLU A 268 11.85 -17.26 15.17
C GLU A 268 13.36 -17.60 15.24
N ARG A 269 14.16 -17.13 14.25
CA ARG A 269 15.58 -17.50 14.15
C ARG A 269 16.49 -16.84 15.18
N ALA A 270 16.27 -15.56 15.46
CA ALA A 270 17.16 -14.78 16.31
C ALA A 270 16.69 -14.68 17.75
N ARG A 271 15.39 -14.86 18.01
CA ARG A 271 14.79 -14.75 19.36
C ARG A 271 14.28 -16.07 19.89
N GLY A 272 14.26 -17.14 19.09
CA GLY A 272 13.78 -18.46 19.51
C GLY A 272 12.28 -18.51 19.81
N ILE A 273 11.50 -17.54 19.31
CA ILE A 273 10.05 -17.50 19.52
C ILE A 273 9.39 -18.52 18.58
N PRO A 274 8.49 -19.38 19.10
CA PRO A 274 7.77 -20.30 18.23
C PRO A 274 7.07 -19.58 17.07
N ARG A 275 7.16 -20.12 15.86
CA ARG A 275 6.65 -19.50 14.62
C ARG A 275 5.25 -18.94 14.72
N SER A 276 4.32 -19.76 15.25
CA SER A 276 2.92 -19.33 15.42
C SER A 276 2.76 -18.15 16.37
N GLU A 277 3.60 -18.04 17.39
CA GLU A 277 3.59 -16.93 18.32
C GLU A 277 4.25 -15.70 17.69
N ALA A 278 5.35 -15.85 16.96
CA ALA A 278 6.04 -14.80 16.26
C ALA A 278 5.12 -14.11 15.20
N THR A 279 4.39 -14.91 14.41
CA THR A 279 3.48 -14.38 13.38
C THR A 279 2.25 -13.70 13.99
N VAL A 280 1.64 -14.28 15.03
CA VAL A 280 0.46 -13.72 15.71
C VAL A 280 0.82 -12.41 16.43
N SER A 281 1.91 -12.40 17.19
CA SER A 281 2.34 -11.22 17.95
C SER A 281 2.75 -10.08 17.00
N PHE A 282 3.51 -10.38 15.96
CA PHE A 282 3.90 -9.38 14.98
C PHE A 282 2.68 -8.82 14.23
N GLY A 283 1.77 -9.68 13.77
CA GLY A 283 0.53 -9.26 13.13
C GLY A 283 -0.33 -8.36 14.02
N ALA A 284 -0.49 -8.70 15.30
CA ALA A 284 -1.21 -7.88 16.27
C ALA A 284 -0.55 -6.49 16.47
N ILE A 285 0.78 -6.46 16.60
CA ILE A 285 1.53 -5.20 16.72
C ILE A 285 1.33 -4.32 15.48
N VAL A 286 1.47 -4.89 14.27
CA VAL A 286 1.30 -4.14 13.01
C VAL A 286 -0.09 -3.50 12.91
N VAL A 287 -1.15 -4.24 13.27
CA VAL A 287 -2.52 -3.70 13.23
C VAL A 287 -2.70 -2.56 14.22
N ILE A 288 -2.36 -2.79 15.49
CA ILE A 288 -2.58 -1.80 16.54
C ILE A 288 -1.78 -0.53 16.26
N THR A 289 -0.49 -0.69 15.96
CA THR A 289 0.39 0.44 15.68
C THR A 289 0.06 1.13 14.36
N GLY A 290 -0.36 0.35 13.36
CA GLY A 290 -0.77 0.87 12.05
C GLY A 290 -2.00 1.75 12.15
N PHE A 291 -3.06 1.31 12.85
CA PHE A 291 -4.24 2.14 13.08
C PHE A 291 -3.92 3.39 13.89
N ILE A 292 -3.32 3.22 15.07
CA ILE A 292 -3.03 4.34 15.96
C ILE A 292 -2.07 5.31 15.29
N GLY A 293 -0.94 4.81 14.76
CA GLY A 293 0.09 5.64 14.17
C GLY A 293 -0.41 6.43 12.95
N THR A 294 -1.12 5.78 12.03
CA THR A 294 -1.63 6.45 10.83
C THR A 294 -2.69 7.49 11.17
N PHE A 295 -3.61 7.18 12.09
CA PHE A 295 -4.67 8.12 12.50
C PHE A 295 -4.09 9.33 13.24
N VAL A 296 -3.24 9.08 14.25
CA VAL A 296 -2.58 10.14 15.03
C VAL A 296 -1.65 10.96 14.13
N GLY A 297 -0.92 10.32 13.23
CA GLY A 297 -0.03 10.99 12.29
C GLY A 297 -0.77 11.90 11.32
N GLY A 298 -1.90 11.47 10.77
CA GLY A 298 -2.75 12.30 9.92
C GLY A 298 -3.28 13.52 10.68
N TRP A 299 -3.87 13.30 11.86
CA TRP A 299 -4.38 14.38 12.71
C TRP A 299 -3.28 15.38 13.12
N LEU A 300 -2.13 14.89 13.56
CA LEU A 300 -1.00 15.71 13.96
C LEU A 300 -0.40 16.47 12.76
N GLY A 301 -0.36 15.83 11.58
CA GLY A 301 0.07 16.47 10.34
C GLY A 301 -0.79 17.67 9.98
N ASP A 302 -2.12 17.49 10.01
CA ASP A 302 -3.08 18.56 9.73
C ASP A 302 -3.01 19.68 10.80
N TYR A 303 -2.83 19.30 12.07
CA TYR A 303 -2.67 20.27 13.16
C TYR A 303 -1.40 21.12 12.95
N CYS A 304 -0.27 20.49 12.68
CA CYS A 304 1.01 21.19 12.45
C CYS A 304 1.00 22.02 11.14
N ALA A 305 0.23 21.60 10.14
CA ALA A 305 0.09 22.33 8.87
C ALA A 305 -0.51 23.74 9.05
N LYS A 306 -1.22 23.98 10.15
CA LYS A 306 -1.69 25.33 10.52
C LYS A 306 -0.56 26.32 10.83
N TYR A 307 0.60 25.79 11.21
CA TYR A 307 1.76 26.62 11.65
C TYR A 307 2.88 26.66 10.63
N SER A 308 2.98 25.67 9.72
CA SER A 308 4.05 25.62 8.73
C SER A 308 3.60 24.87 7.47
N ARG A 309 3.90 25.42 6.30
CA ARG A 309 3.65 24.76 5.00
C ARG A 309 4.45 23.48 4.83
N GLN A 310 5.60 23.36 5.48
CA GLN A 310 6.49 22.19 5.46
C GLN A 310 6.17 21.18 6.57
N ALA A 311 5.11 21.39 7.37
CA ALA A 311 4.81 20.61 8.57
C ALA A 311 4.71 19.11 8.30
N HIS A 312 4.07 18.72 7.20
CA HIS A 312 3.94 17.31 6.81
C HIS A 312 5.29 16.63 6.58
N LEU A 313 6.25 17.32 5.94
CA LEU A 313 7.59 16.80 5.72
C LEU A 313 8.41 16.75 7.02
N TRP A 314 8.32 17.79 7.85
CA TRP A 314 8.99 17.81 9.15
C TRP A 314 8.47 16.72 10.08
N LEU A 315 7.15 16.54 10.16
CA LEU A 315 6.55 15.48 10.98
C LEU A 315 7.01 14.11 10.51
N SER A 316 6.97 13.86 9.18
CA SER A 316 7.43 12.60 8.61
C SER A 316 8.91 12.34 8.88
N ALA A 317 9.76 13.36 8.72
CA ALA A 317 11.19 13.25 8.97
C ALA A 317 11.49 12.95 10.44
N ILE A 318 10.90 13.74 11.35
CA ILE A 318 11.17 13.62 12.80
C ILE A 318 10.64 12.27 13.32
N SER A 319 9.41 11.88 13.00
CA SER A 319 8.85 10.60 13.47
C SER A 319 9.66 9.41 12.95
N THR A 320 10.10 9.46 11.70
CA THR A 320 10.94 8.41 11.10
C THR A 320 12.34 8.38 11.74
N LEU A 321 13.00 9.51 11.96
CA LEU A 321 14.30 9.54 12.63
C LEU A 321 14.21 9.11 14.09
N VAL A 322 13.16 9.50 14.80
CA VAL A 322 12.90 9.03 16.18
C VAL A 322 12.69 7.53 16.22
N SER A 323 12.10 6.92 15.17
CA SER A 323 11.94 5.47 15.12
C SER A 323 13.27 4.72 15.02
N ALA A 324 14.31 5.30 14.41
CA ALA A 324 15.56 4.60 14.09
C ALA A 324 16.26 3.96 15.30
N PRO A 325 16.49 4.64 16.45
CA PRO A 325 17.06 4.00 17.63
C PRO A 325 16.17 2.87 18.17
N PHE A 326 14.85 3.01 18.11
CA PHE A 326 13.94 1.95 18.55
C PHE A 326 13.94 0.76 17.59
N VAL A 327 14.05 0.97 16.28
CA VAL A 327 14.25 -0.13 15.32
C VAL A 327 15.57 -0.85 15.63
N TRP A 328 16.64 -0.11 15.86
CA TRP A 328 17.94 -0.70 16.22
C TRP A 328 17.86 -1.53 17.49
N LEU A 329 17.28 -0.98 18.57
CA LEU A 329 17.12 -1.67 19.85
C LEU A 329 16.18 -2.87 19.75
N ALA A 330 15.10 -2.79 18.97
CA ALA A 330 14.21 -3.93 18.71
C ALA A 330 14.94 -5.11 18.04
N LEU A 331 15.96 -4.82 17.21
CA LEU A 331 16.75 -5.84 16.52
C LEU A 331 17.93 -6.36 17.37
N THR A 332 18.42 -5.60 18.36
CA THR A 332 19.67 -5.92 19.07
C THR A 332 19.50 -6.19 20.58
N ALA A 333 18.41 -5.72 21.22
CA ALA A 333 18.20 -5.91 22.66
C ALA A 333 17.96 -7.38 23.02
N ASP A 334 18.58 -7.88 24.08
CA ASP A 334 18.44 -9.28 24.53
C ASP A 334 17.17 -9.50 25.36
N SER A 335 16.72 -8.46 26.08
CA SER A 335 15.51 -8.54 26.90
C SER A 335 14.25 -8.61 26.06
N HIS A 336 13.40 -9.60 26.33
CA HIS A 336 12.10 -9.79 25.68
C HIS A 336 11.21 -8.53 25.79
N THR A 337 11.07 -7.99 26.99
CA THR A 337 10.27 -6.78 27.23
C THR A 337 10.84 -5.59 26.48
N MET A 338 12.15 -5.42 26.48
CA MET A 338 12.80 -4.29 25.83
C MET A 338 12.60 -4.32 24.30
N TYR A 339 12.82 -5.48 23.65
CA TYR A 339 12.62 -5.54 22.22
C TYR A 339 11.15 -5.35 21.82
N LEU A 340 10.17 -5.86 22.60
CA LEU A 340 8.75 -5.63 22.32
C LEU A 340 8.37 -4.17 22.44
N VAL A 341 8.75 -3.49 23.51
CA VAL A 341 8.49 -2.07 23.71
C VAL A 341 9.13 -1.26 22.58
N CYS A 342 10.38 -1.56 22.24
CA CYS A 342 11.08 -0.87 21.15
C CYS A 342 10.40 -1.15 19.78
N MET A 343 9.95 -2.37 19.52
CA MET A 343 9.28 -2.71 18.27
C MET A 343 7.94 -1.99 18.14
N VAL A 344 7.12 -1.95 19.19
CA VAL A 344 5.85 -1.20 19.22
C VAL A 344 6.09 0.29 19.01
N THR A 345 7.06 0.86 19.73
CA THR A 345 7.40 2.29 19.63
C THR A 345 7.92 2.63 18.24
N ALA A 346 8.82 1.81 17.69
CA ALA A 346 9.36 1.98 16.35
C ALA A 346 8.26 1.99 15.30
N GLN A 347 7.35 1.02 15.35
CA GLN A 347 6.25 0.92 14.38
C GLN A 347 5.26 2.07 14.51
N LEU A 348 4.90 2.48 15.74
CA LEU A 348 4.08 3.68 15.95
C LEU A 348 4.72 4.91 15.29
N CYS A 349 6.00 5.15 15.53
CA CYS A 349 6.73 6.28 14.95
C CYS A 349 6.81 6.19 13.42
N LEU A 350 7.00 5.00 12.85
CA LEU A 350 6.98 4.80 11.40
C LEU A 350 5.59 5.09 10.81
N PHE A 351 4.55 4.52 11.37
CA PHE A 351 3.18 4.72 10.86
C PHE A 351 2.67 6.16 11.03
N LEU A 352 3.21 6.94 11.97
CA LEU A 352 2.93 8.39 12.09
C LEU A 352 3.25 9.17 10.81
N SER A 353 4.23 8.74 10.02
CA SER A 353 4.61 9.41 8.77
C SER A 353 3.70 9.10 7.59
N THR A 354 2.90 8.03 7.63
CA THR A 354 2.15 7.49 6.48
C THR A 354 1.13 8.49 5.92
N GLY A 355 0.32 9.12 6.76
CA GLY A 355 -0.63 10.16 6.33
C GLY A 355 0.06 11.42 5.83
N PRO A 356 0.93 12.03 6.65
CA PRO A 356 1.63 13.26 6.31
C PRO A 356 2.44 13.19 5.01
N ILE A 357 3.17 12.10 4.74
CA ILE A 357 3.99 12.02 3.53
C ILE A 357 3.15 12.00 2.25
N ASN A 358 2.00 11.33 2.26
CA ASN A 358 1.07 11.34 1.14
C ASN A 358 0.46 12.73 0.93
N ALA A 359 0.12 13.44 2.01
CA ALA A 359 -0.32 14.84 1.93
C ALA A 359 0.78 15.76 1.37
N ALA A 360 2.04 15.57 1.79
CA ALA A 360 3.18 16.33 1.26
C ALA A 360 3.33 16.16 -0.25
N ILE A 361 3.26 14.92 -0.78
CA ILE A 361 3.34 14.65 -2.24
C ILE A 361 2.29 15.46 -3.00
N VAL A 362 1.05 15.46 -2.52
CA VAL A 362 -0.07 16.16 -3.17
C VAL A 362 0.09 17.69 -3.10
N ASN A 363 0.64 18.20 -1.99
CA ASN A 363 0.80 19.64 -1.75
C ASN A 363 2.00 20.26 -2.47
N LEU A 364 2.97 19.44 -2.90
CA LEU A 364 4.18 19.90 -3.62
C LEU A 364 3.99 20.11 -5.11
N VAL A 365 2.82 19.75 -5.66
CA VAL A 365 2.55 19.77 -7.10
C VAL A 365 1.25 20.51 -7.43
N ALA A 366 1.16 21.04 -8.65
CA ALA A 366 -0.06 21.67 -9.12
C ALA A 366 -1.25 20.71 -9.15
N ALA A 367 -2.47 21.20 -8.92
CA ALA A 367 -3.69 20.38 -8.87
C ALA A 367 -3.88 19.51 -10.12
N THR A 368 -3.50 20.03 -11.29
CA THR A 368 -3.57 19.33 -12.59
C THR A 368 -2.55 18.19 -12.74
N GLU A 369 -1.51 18.15 -11.92
CA GLU A 369 -0.42 17.17 -11.99
C GLU A 369 -0.47 16.12 -10.85
N ARG A 370 -1.37 16.28 -9.88
CA ARG A 370 -1.45 15.42 -8.67
C ARG A 370 -1.56 13.94 -8.97
N ALA A 371 -2.42 13.56 -9.92
CA ALA A 371 -2.61 12.16 -10.28
C ALA A 371 -1.32 11.54 -10.84
N THR A 372 -0.63 12.25 -11.72
CA THR A 372 0.66 11.81 -12.28
C THR A 372 1.75 11.74 -11.21
N ALA A 373 1.79 12.72 -10.32
CA ALA A 373 2.76 12.75 -9.22
C ALA A 373 2.54 11.57 -8.23
N ILE A 374 1.30 11.28 -7.87
CA ILE A 374 0.99 10.12 -7.03
C ILE A 374 1.39 8.83 -7.74
N ALA A 375 1.05 8.67 -9.03
CA ALA A 375 1.38 7.47 -9.78
C ALA A 375 2.90 7.23 -9.87
N LEU A 376 3.68 8.29 -10.14
CA LEU A 376 5.15 8.20 -10.14
C LEU A 376 5.72 7.91 -8.75
N ALA A 377 5.16 8.51 -7.70
CA ALA A 377 5.56 8.22 -6.33
C ALA A 377 5.30 6.74 -5.99
N VAL A 378 4.10 6.23 -6.27
CA VAL A 378 3.74 4.82 -6.03
C VAL A 378 4.65 3.88 -6.83
N PHE A 379 4.93 4.19 -8.09
CA PHE A 379 5.87 3.43 -8.90
C PHE A 379 7.27 3.39 -8.27
N ALA A 380 7.78 4.54 -7.84
CA ALA A 380 9.12 4.66 -7.26
C ALA A 380 9.24 3.93 -5.91
N ILE A 381 8.24 4.06 -5.02
CA ILE A 381 8.28 3.40 -3.70
C ILE A 381 8.18 1.88 -3.81
N HIS A 382 7.43 1.37 -4.78
CA HIS A 382 7.39 -0.08 -5.01
C HIS A 382 8.67 -0.59 -5.67
N LEU A 383 9.17 0.09 -6.71
CA LEU A 383 10.35 -0.38 -7.45
C LEU A 383 11.64 -0.27 -6.63
N PHE A 384 11.87 0.87 -5.96
CA PHE A 384 13.11 1.15 -5.22
C PHE A 384 13.01 0.90 -3.71
N GLY A 385 11.80 0.68 -3.19
CA GLY A 385 11.54 0.42 -1.79
C GLY A 385 11.23 -1.05 -1.52
N ASP A 386 9.96 -1.35 -1.36
CA ASP A 386 9.48 -2.63 -0.84
C ASP A 386 9.65 -3.84 -1.80
N ALA A 387 9.84 -3.63 -3.11
CA ALA A 387 10.23 -4.71 -4.00
C ALA A 387 11.73 -5.05 -3.92
N LEU A 388 12.58 -4.07 -3.59
CA LEU A 388 14.03 -4.28 -3.53
C LEU A 388 14.48 -4.84 -2.18
N SER A 389 13.84 -4.43 -1.08
CA SER A 389 14.31 -4.75 0.27
C SER A 389 14.26 -6.23 0.63
N PRO A 390 13.21 -7.02 0.33
CA PRO A 390 13.17 -8.43 0.76
C PRO A 390 14.26 -9.31 0.13
N PRO A 391 14.52 -9.28 -1.19
CA PRO A 391 15.58 -10.11 -1.76
C PRO A 391 16.98 -9.63 -1.35
N LEU A 392 17.19 -8.32 -1.16
CA LEU A 392 18.47 -7.80 -0.70
C LEU A 392 18.79 -8.26 0.73
N ILE A 393 17.80 -8.16 1.65
CA ILE A 393 17.95 -8.68 3.02
C ILE A 393 18.15 -10.17 2.99
N GLY A 394 17.41 -10.91 2.13
CA GLY A 394 17.58 -12.35 1.95
C GLY A 394 18.97 -12.74 1.47
N ALA A 395 19.49 -12.07 0.45
CA ALA A 395 20.85 -12.30 -0.05
C ALA A 395 21.92 -12.01 1.01
N LEU A 396 21.77 -10.92 1.77
CA LEU A 396 22.65 -10.65 2.92
C LEU A 396 22.54 -11.73 4.00
N SER A 397 21.33 -12.26 4.24
CA SER A 397 21.09 -13.33 5.21
C SER A 397 21.75 -14.65 4.78
N ASP A 398 21.78 -14.95 3.49
CA ASP A 398 22.45 -16.15 2.98
C ASP A 398 23.98 -16.10 3.18
N HIS A 399 24.59 -14.90 3.21
CA HIS A 399 26.04 -14.74 3.39
C HIS A 399 26.47 -14.56 4.85
N PHE A 400 25.62 -13.93 5.68
CA PHE A 400 25.97 -13.59 7.06
C PHE A 400 25.04 -14.30 8.06
N SER A 401 23.92 -13.71 8.36
CA SER A 401 22.79 -14.23 9.11
C SER A 401 21.63 -13.26 9.01
N LEU A 402 20.41 -13.72 9.23
CA LEU A 402 19.24 -12.83 9.20
C LEU A 402 19.35 -11.72 10.25
N ALA A 403 19.88 -12.02 11.44
CA ALA A 403 20.10 -11.06 12.52
C ALA A 403 21.07 -9.92 12.13
N GLN A 404 22.01 -10.20 11.25
CA GLN A 404 22.92 -9.19 10.69
C GLN A 404 22.30 -8.46 9.51
N ALA A 405 21.65 -9.21 8.61
CA ALA A 405 21.06 -8.67 7.39
C ALA A 405 19.98 -7.61 7.67
N VAL A 406 19.11 -7.83 8.66
CA VAL A 406 18.04 -6.86 9.02
C VAL A 406 18.57 -5.54 9.57
N LYS A 407 19.84 -5.44 9.97
CA LYS A 407 20.46 -4.19 10.44
C LYS A 407 20.60 -3.12 9.35
N ILE A 408 20.39 -3.46 8.07
CA ILE A 408 20.28 -2.47 6.99
C ILE A 408 19.00 -1.62 7.13
N VAL A 409 17.97 -2.14 7.80
CA VAL A 409 16.67 -1.46 7.94
C VAL A 409 16.78 -0.14 8.70
N PRO A 410 17.37 -0.05 9.92
CA PRO A 410 17.53 1.23 10.61
C PRO A 410 18.40 2.22 9.81
N ILE A 411 19.33 1.75 8.98
CA ILE A 411 20.11 2.61 8.08
C ILE A 411 19.18 3.24 7.03
N ALA A 412 18.31 2.45 6.41
CA ALA A 412 17.34 2.95 5.44
C ALA A 412 16.35 3.95 6.08
N VAL A 413 15.92 3.69 7.33
CA VAL A 413 15.09 4.61 8.11
C VAL A 413 15.79 5.96 8.29
N VAL A 414 17.07 5.97 8.68
CA VAL A 414 17.86 7.21 8.85
C VAL A 414 18.01 7.94 7.52
N ILE A 415 18.33 7.22 6.44
CA ILE A 415 18.45 7.78 5.09
C ILE A 415 17.14 8.46 4.68
N GLY A 416 16.00 7.77 4.84
CA GLY A 416 14.68 8.30 4.51
C GLY A 416 14.36 9.58 5.28
N GLY A 417 14.55 9.56 6.59
CA GLY A 417 14.32 10.72 7.45
C GLY A 417 15.23 11.91 7.11
N CYS A 418 16.51 11.67 6.83
CA CYS A 418 17.45 12.72 6.40
C CYS A 418 17.05 13.32 5.04
N ILE A 419 16.65 12.48 4.07
CA ILE A 419 16.18 12.97 2.78
C ILE A 419 14.92 13.83 2.95
N TRP A 420 14.00 13.48 3.85
CA TRP A 420 12.81 14.28 4.12
C TRP A 420 13.13 15.63 4.81
N ILE A 421 14.17 15.70 5.65
CA ILE A 421 14.69 17.00 6.13
C ILE A 421 15.16 17.85 4.95
N TRP A 422 15.89 17.25 4.00
CA TRP A 422 16.32 17.99 2.81
C TRP A 422 15.14 18.44 1.94
N ALA A 423 14.11 17.60 1.80
CA ALA A 423 12.87 17.95 1.11
C ALA A 423 12.17 19.15 1.77
N ALA A 424 12.03 19.13 3.11
CA ALA A 424 11.43 20.24 3.86
C ALA A 424 12.21 21.54 3.69
N ARG A 425 13.55 21.48 3.77
CA ARG A 425 14.42 22.65 3.53
C ARG A 425 14.37 23.14 2.08
N ALA A 426 14.28 22.22 1.11
CA ALA A 426 14.15 22.57 -0.30
C ALA A 426 12.80 23.25 -0.58
N GLN A 427 11.71 22.77 0.04
CA GLN A 427 10.40 23.40 -0.04
C GLN A 427 10.44 24.82 0.56
N ALA A 428 11.00 24.99 1.77
CA ALA A 428 11.11 26.30 2.41
C ALA A 428 11.86 27.31 1.52
N ARG A 429 12.96 26.88 0.87
CA ARG A 429 13.68 27.75 -0.09
C ARG A 429 12.84 28.09 -1.32
N ALA A 430 12.08 27.14 -1.85
CA ALA A 430 11.22 27.38 -2.98
C ALA A 430 10.07 28.35 -2.63
N ASP A 431 9.50 28.22 -1.44
CA ASP A 431 8.45 29.08 -0.92
C ASP A 431 8.98 30.52 -0.71
N ALA A 432 10.21 30.68 -0.17
CA ALA A 432 10.86 31.97 0.01
C ALA A 432 11.12 32.69 -1.33
N VAL A 433 11.62 31.96 -2.34
CA VAL A 433 11.84 32.52 -3.69
C VAL A 433 10.52 32.92 -4.35
N ALA A 434 9.43 32.19 -4.09
CA ALA A 434 8.11 32.51 -4.61
C ALA A 434 7.39 33.65 -3.85
N GLY A 435 8.01 34.24 -2.81
CA GLY A 435 7.40 35.30 -1.99
C GLY A 435 6.24 34.82 -1.11
N MET A 436 6.13 33.50 -0.90
CA MET A 436 5.03 32.88 -0.13
C MET A 436 5.36 32.68 1.35
N ASP A 437 6.50 33.18 1.82
CA ASP A 437 7.05 32.88 3.15
C ASP A 437 6.36 33.60 4.32
N THR A 438 5.41 34.51 4.06
CA THR A 438 4.81 35.37 5.11
C THR A 438 3.29 35.22 5.28
N ALA A 439 2.62 34.42 4.47
CA ALA A 439 1.18 34.25 4.59
C ALA A 439 0.86 32.89 5.22
N ILE A 440 0.77 32.83 6.56
CA ILE A 440 0.00 31.78 7.25
C ILE A 440 -1.45 31.93 6.73
N PRO A 441 -2.06 30.89 6.12
CA PRO A 441 -3.44 30.98 5.70
C PRO A 441 -4.31 31.24 6.94
N THR A 442 -4.86 32.43 7.07
CA THR A 442 -5.93 32.69 8.04
C THR A 442 -7.14 31.88 7.58
N ILE A 443 -7.44 30.82 8.31
CA ILE A 443 -8.69 30.05 8.12
C ILE A 443 -9.79 30.97 8.65
N PRO A 444 -10.82 31.31 7.82
CA PRO A 444 -12.01 31.96 8.37
C PRO A 444 -12.67 31.00 9.35
N GLY A 445 -13.00 31.52 10.54
CA GLY A 445 -13.62 30.80 11.65
C GLY A 445 -14.98 30.22 11.34
#